data_de88fd4c259a6dd2a2d2f021bf45673b
#
_entry.id   de88fd4c259a6dd2a2d2f021bf45673b
#
_cell.length_a   1.000
_cell.length_b   1.000
_cell.length_c   1.000
_cell.angle_alpha   90.00
_cell.angle_beta   90.00
_cell.angle_gamma   90.00
#
_symmetry.space_group_name_H-M   'P 1'
#
loop_
_entity.id
_entity.type
_entity.pdbx_description
1 polymer ?
#
loop_
_entity_poly.entity_id
_entity_poly.type
_entity_poly.pdbx_seq_one_letter_code
_entity_poly.pdbx_strand_id
1 'polypeptide(L)'
;MKRRQDGSCEETVTIGFSEADAFGRCKASTLLRRFGDLADADYAARGLAHERLASEGYVFLLSRMRLELLRGIHSGETLTLRTAERGAEGPFCDRGYLAFDAAERPVAHGRAFWLLCDPMTRRIHKPDSFPYA
;
A
#
# COMPACT_ATOMS: atom_id res chain seq x y z
N MET A 1 -10.64 -1.45 7.66
CA MET A 1 -10.34 -0.55 6.51
C MET A 1 -11.56 0.28 6.22
N LYS A 2 -11.38 1.55 5.95
CA LYS A 2 -12.47 2.50 5.68
C LYS A 2 -12.16 3.25 4.38
N ARG A 3 -13.15 3.31 3.46
CA ARG A 3 -13.04 4.11 2.24
C ARG A 3 -13.50 5.54 2.50
N ARG A 4 -12.71 6.50 2.06
CA ARG A 4 -13.01 7.92 2.19
C ARG A 4 -13.76 8.44 0.97
N GLN A 5 -14.35 9.63 1.10
CA GLN A 5 -15.11 10.26 -0.01
C GLN A 5 -14.25 10.50 -1.25
N ASP A 6 -12.94 10.75 -1.07
CA ASP A 6 -12.00 10.98 -2.17
C ASP A 6 -11.52 9.68 -2.86
N GLY A 7 -12.04 8.53 -2.42
CA GLY A 7 -11.66 7.22 -2.97
C GLY A 7 -10.47 6.57 -2.28
N SER A 8 -9.75 7.30 -1.43
CA SER A 8 -8.65 6.71 -0.66
C SER A 8 -9.17 5.76 0.41
N CYS A 9 -8.31 4.85 0.84
CA CYS A 9 -8.63 3.92 1.93
C CYS A 9 -7.75 4.21 3.13
N GLU A 10 -8.30 4.04 4.32
CA GLU A 10 -7.53 4.21 5.53
C GLU A 10 -7.81 3.12 6.54
N GLU A 11 -6.85 2.90 7.43
CA GLU A 11 -6.91 1.94 8.52
C GLU A 11 -6.18 2.51 9.72
N THR A 12 -6.76 2.36 10.90
CA THR A 12 -6.11 2.71 12.15
C THR A 12 -5.42 1.48 12.70
N VAL A 13 -4.13 1.58 13.00
CA VAL A 13 -3.31 0.49 13.49
C VAL A 13 -2.54 0.92 14.73
N THR A 14 -2.25 -0.03 15.63
CA THR A 14 -1.34 0.18 16.76
C THR A 14 -0.08 -0.63 16.50
N ILE A 15 1.07 0.02 16.62
CA ILE A 15 2.36 -0.64 16.41
C ILE A 15 2.63 -1.55 17.60
N GLY A 16 2.69 -2.86 17.33
CA GLY A 16 2.91 -3.87 18.35
C GLY A 16 4.39 -4.02 18.71
N PHE A 17 4.64 -4.69 19.84
CA PHE A 17 5.98 -4.96 20.32
C PHE A 17 6.85 -5.68 19.29
N SER A 18 6.30 -6.70 18.63
CA SER A 18 7.03 -7.48 17.63
C SER A 18 7.34 -6.71 16.33
N GLU A 19 6.69 -5.57 16.15
CA GLU A 19 6.85 -4.72 14.97
C GLU A 19 7.90 -3.63 15.18
N ALA A 20 8.52 -3.61 16.35
CA ALA A 20 9.54 -2.66 16.72
C ALA A 20 10.92 -3.32 16.81
N ASP A 21 11.96 -2.51 16.69
CA ASP A 21 13.34 -2.94 16.86
C ASP A 21 13.73 -2.95 18.36
N ALA A 22 15.01 -3.23 18.62
CA ALA A 22 15.54 -3.30 19.99
C ALA A 22 15.46 -1.97 20.75
N PHE A 23 15.23 -0.85 20.06
CA PHE A 23 15.11 0.49 20.64
C PHE A 23 13.65 0.93 20.75
N GLY A 24 12.70 0.04 20.51
CA GLY A 24 11.28 0.36 20.57
C GLY A 24 10.75 1.17 19.39
N ARG A 25 11.48 1.22 18.28
CA ARG A 25 11.08 1.96 17.09
C ARG A 25 10.49 1.02 16.06
N CYS A 26 9.40 1.45 15.43
CA CYS A 26 8.80 0.71 14.34
C CYS A 26 9.81 0.48 13.21
N LYS A 27 9.93 -0.77 12.78
CA LYS A 27 10.79 -1.13 11.64
C LYS A 27 10.21 -0.58 10.35
N ALA A 28 11.06 -0.13 9.45
CA ALA A 28 10.64 0.29 8.11
C ALA A 28 9.92 -0.85 7.38
N SER A 29 10.39 -2.09 7.51
CA SER A 29 9.74 -3.26 6.93
C SER A 29 8.31 -3.48 7.42
N THR A 30 8.02 -3.11 8.67
CA THR A 30 6.66 -3.17 9.22
C THR A 30 5.74 -2.21 8.48
N LEU A 31 6.15 -0.95 8.29
CA LEU A 31 5.35 0.02 7.55
C LEU A 31 5.14 -0.41 6.11
N LEU A 32 6.19 -0.89 5.44
CA LEU A 32 6.09 -1.37 4.06
C LEU A 32 5.07 -2.50 3.95
N ARG A 33 5.10 -3.44 4.87
CA ARG A 33 4.14 -4.56 4.91
C ARG A 33 2.72 -4.06 5.16
N ARG A 34 2.54 -3.19 6.15
CA ARG A 34 1.22 -2.63 6.49
C ARG A 34 0.62 -1.84 5.33
N PHE A 35 1.44 -1.06 4.63
CA PHE A 35 1.01 -0.33 3.44
C PHE A 35 0.61 -1.28 2.32
N GLY A 36 1.38 -2.33 2.10
CA GLY A 36 1.05 -3.35 1.10
C GLY A 36 -0.26 -4.07 1.42
N ASP A 37 -0.47 -4.43 2.68
CA ASP A 37 -1.72 -5.07 3.11
C ASP A 37 -2.92 -4.13 2.93
N LEU A 38 -2.75 -2.84 3.18
CA LEU A 38 -3.82 -1.86 2.98
C LEU A 38 -4.17 -1.72 1.50
N ALA A 39 -3.18 -1.72 0.62
CA ALA A 39 -3.39 -1.69 -0.83
C ALA A 39 -4.15 -2.94 -1.31
N ASP A 40 -3.79 -4.10 -0.78
CA ASP A 40 -4.50 -5.36 -1.09
C ASP A 40 -5.94 -5.31 -0.57
N ALA A 41 -6.15 -4.79 0.62
CA ALA A 41 -7.49 -4.62 1.19
C ALA A 41 -8.36 -3.65 0.36
N ASP A 42 -7.76 -2.62 -0.22
CA ASP A 42 -8.47 -1.71 -1.13
C ASP A 42 -9.03 -2.47 -2.33
N TYR A 43 -8.21 -3.28 -2.99
CA TYR A 43 -8.65 -4.10 -4.12
C TYR A 43 -9.69 -5.14 -3.68
N ALA A 44 -9.46 -5.84 -2.58
CA ALA A 44 -10.39 -6.84 -2.07
C ALA A 44 -11.77 -6.24 -1.77
N ALA A 45 -11.80 -5.04 -1.20
CA ALA A 45 -13.07 -4.34 -0.90
C ALA A 45 -13.85 -3.95 -2.16
N ARG A 46 -13.18 -3.84 -3.30
CA ARG A 46 -13.81 -3.61 -4.61
C ARG A 46 -14.18 -4.91 -5.32
N GLY A 47 -14.06 -6.06 -4.66
CA GLY A 47 -14.29 -7.37 -5.25
C GLY A 47 -13.17 -7.85 -6.16
N LEU A 48 -11.98 -7.25 -6.06
CA LEU A 48 -10.83 -7.51 -6.91
C LEU A 48 -9.69 -8.16 -6.11
N ALA A 49 -10.01 -9.18 -5.32
CA ALA A 49 -9.02 -9.92 -4.58
C ALA A 49 -7.99 -10.56 -5.51
N HIS A 50 -6.81 -10.85 -4.98
CA HIS A 50 -5.69 -11.40 -5.74
C HIS A 50 -6.08 -12.63 -6.57
N GLU A 51 -6.82 -13.57 -5.99
CA GLU A 51 -7.23 -14.81 -6.66
C GLU A 51 -8.12 -14.52 -7.87
N ARG A 52 -9.04 -13.57 -7.74
CA ARG A 52 -9.91 -13.18 -8.84
C ARG A 52 -9.12 -12.55 -9.96
N LEU A 53 -8.27 -11.58 -9.66
CA LEU A 53 -7.45 -10.92 -10.67
C LEU A 53 -6.54 -11.91 -11.38
N ALA A 54 -5.89 -12.81 -10.62
CA ALA A 54 -5.03 -13.84 -11.19
C ALA A 54 -5.79 -14.75 -12.15
N SER A 55 -7.03 -15.12 -11.83
CA SER A 55 -7.88 -15.94 -12.70
C SER A 55 -8.26 -15.23 -14.01
N GLU A 56 -8.25 -13.91 -14.02
CA GLU A 56 -8.53 -13.08 -15.19
C GLU A 56 -7.26 -12.67 -15.95
N GLY A 57 -6.09 -13.12 -15.50
CA GLY A 57 -4.81 -12.84 -16.18
C GLY A 57 -4.07 -11.61 -15.65
N TYR A 58 -4.34 -11.19 -14.42
CA TYR A 58 -3.72 -10.00 -13.83
C TYR A 58 -3.10 -10.30 -12.47
N VAL A 59 -1.81 -10.03 -12.34
CA VAL A 59 -1.12 -10.01 -11.04
C VAL A 59 -0.29 -8.73 -10.95
N PHE A 60 -0.24 -8.15 -9.76
CA PHE A 60 0.62 -7.00 -9.50
C PHE A 60 1.94 -7.47 -8.91
N LEU A 61 3.05 -7.01 -9.50
CA LEU A 61 4.38 -7.24 -8.98
C LEU A 61 4.98 -5.91 -8.54
N LEU A 62 5.43 -5.85 -7.31
CA LEU A 62 6.08 -4.65 -6.80
C LEU A 62 7.44 -4.49 -7.46
N SER A 63 7.62 -3.39 -8.19
CA SER A 63 8.88 -3.06 -8.83
C SER A 63 9.79 -2.30 -7.86
N ARG A 64 9.27 -1.25 -7.28
CA ARG A 64 10.02 -0.45 -6.29
C ARG A 64 9.07 0.26 -5.34
N MET A 65 9.57 0.54 -4.16
CA MET A 65 8.84 1.29 -3.15
C MET A 65 9.80 2.26 -2.46
N ARG A 66 9.34 3.49 -2.31
CA ARG A 66 10.05 4.53 -1.57
C ARG A 66 9.29 4.81 -0.29
N LEU A 67 9.99 4.83 0.82
CA LEU A 67 9.44 5.19 2.12
C LEU A 67 10.27 6.32 2.71
N GLU A 68 9.61 7.37 3.18
CA GLU A 68 10.26 8.43 3.93
C GLU A 68 9.63 8.54 5.31
N LEU A 69 10.45 8.40 6.33
CA LEU A 69 10.06 8.58 7.72
C LEU A 69 10.34 10.03 8.10
N LEU A 70 9.30 10.75 8.52
CA LEU A 70 9.43 12.15 8.94
C LEU A 70 9.86 12.26 10.40
N ARG A 71 9.65 11.19 11.18
CA ARG A 71 10.17 11.01 12.54
C ARG A 71 10.19 9.52 12.89
N GLY A 72 10.86 9.18 13.98
CA GLY A 72 10.77 7.82 14.52
C GLY A 72 9.35 7.53 15.04
N ILE A 73 8.89 6.32 14.78
CA ILE A 73 7.59 5.83 15.25
C ILE A 73 7.86 4.80 16.34
N HIS A 74 7.17 4.91 17.46
CA HIS A 74 7.44 4.06 18.61
C HIS A 74 6.41 2.94 18.76
N SER A 75 6.85 1.83 19.33
CA SER A 75 5.95 0.76 19.77
C SER A 75 4.85 1.33 20.66
N GLY A 76 3.62 0.89 20.45
CA GLY A 76 2.45 1.38 21.18
C GLY A 76 1.77 2.59 20.57
N GLU A 77 2.38 3.26 19.60
CA GLU A 77 1.72 4.36 18.90
C GLU A 77 0.57 3.85 18.03
N THR A 78 -0.49 4.64 17.99
CA THR A 78 -1.61 4.42 17.09
C THR A 78 -1.45 5.34 15.90
N LEU A 79 -1.48 4.75 14.70
CA LEU A 79 -1.34 5.46 13.44
C LEU A 79 -2.58 5.28 12.58
N THR A 80 -2.87 6.29 11.77
CA THR A 80 -3.82 6.15 10.66
C THR A 80 -3.01 6.02 9.38
N LEU A 81 -3.16 4.89 8.70
CA LEU A 81 -2.53 4.62 7.40
C LEU A 81 -3.53 4.91 6.29
N ARG A 82 -3.08 5.55 5.23
CA ARG A 82 -3.93 5.90 4.10
C ARG A 82 -3.24 5.57 2.80
N THR A 83 -4.01 5.08 1.83
CA THR A 83 -3.50 4.77 0.49
C THR A 83 -4.48 5.20 -0.59
N ALA A 84 -3.95 5.57 -1.75
CA ALA A 84 -4.73 5.87 -2.94
C ALA A 84 -3.90 5.57 -4.18
N GLU A 85 -4.60 5.16 -5.24
CA GLU A 85 -4.01 5.08 -6.57
C GLU A 85 -3.71 6.48 -7.08
N ARG A 86 -2.57 6.64 -7.76
CA ARG A 86 -2.11 7.92 -8.30
C ARG A 86 -2.06 7.93 -9.84
N GLY A 87 -2.57 6.88 -10.48
CA GLY A 87 -2.54 6.73 -11.93
C GLY A 87 -1.39 5.86 -12.41
N ALA A 88 -0.82 6.19 -13.55
CA ALA A 88 0.24 5.42 -14.17
C ALA A 88 1.41 6.29 -14.57
N GLU A 89 2.61 5.72 -14.55
CA GLU A 89 3.84 6.33 -15.04
C GLU A 89 4.54 5.29 -15.91
N GLY A 90 4.49 5.48 -17.24
CA GLY A 90 4.98 4.47 -18.18
C GLY A 90 4.26 3.14 -17.99
N PRO A 91 4.99 2.02 -17.82
CA PRO A 91 4.38 0.72 -17.59
C PRO A 91 3.95 0.50 -16.13
N PHE A 92 4.20 1.47 -15.25
CA PHE A 92 3.97 1.31 -13.80
C PHE A 92 2.64 1.87 -13.37
N CYS A 93 1.97 1.14 -12.47
CA CYS A 93 0.84 1.65 -11.69
C CYS A 93 1.41 2.30 -10.43
N ASP A 94 1.07 3.56 -10.20
CA ASP A 94 1.60 4.37 -9.10
C ASP A 94 0.59 4.42 -7.97
N ARG A 95 1.05 4.16 -6.75
CA ARG A 95 0.22 4.20 -5.54
C ARG A 95 0.93 4.99 -4.46
N GLY A 96 0.18 5.87 -3.79
CA GLY A 96 0.70 6.67 -2.69
C GLY A 96 0.24 6.14 -1.35
N TYR A 97 1.05 6.42 -0.32
CA TYR A 97 0.81 6.03 1.07
C TYR A 97 1.14 7.17 2.00
N LEU A 98 0.33 7.31 3.05
CA LEU A 98 0.55 8.28 4.13
C LEU A 98 0.30 7.60 5.47
N ALA A 99 1.07 7.98 6.48
CA ALA A 99 0.82 7.59 7.86
C ALA A 99 0.74 8.85 8.71
N PHE A 100 -0.28 8.91 9.56
CA PHE A 100 -0.54 10.03 10.47
C PHE A 100 -0.53 9.54 11.91
N ASP A 101 -0.05 10.38 12.83
CA ASP A 101 -0.14 10.10 14.25
C ASP A 101 -1.53 10.43 14.83
N ALA A 102 -1.71 10.22 16.13
CA ALA A 102 -2.99 10.49 16.79
C ALA A 102 -3.37 11.96 16.77
N ALA A 103 -2.43 12.87 16.57
CA ALA A 103 -2.67 14.31 16.41
C ALA A 103 -2.87 14.71 14.94
N GLU A 104 -3.05 13.72 14.05
CA GLU A 104 -3.25 13.91 12.60
C GLU A 104 -2.06 14.57 11.91
N ARG A 105 -0.87 14.46 12.49
CA ARG A 105 0.37 14.93 11.84
C ARG A 105 0.96 13.83 11.00
N PRO A 106 1.42 14.11 9.76
CA PRO A 106 2.08 13.10 8.94
C PRO A 106 3.40 12.68 9.60
N VAL A 107 3.63 11.36 9.68
CA VAL A 107 4.84 10.77 10.26
C VAL A 107 5.63 9.96 9.25
N ALA A 108 5.00 9.57 8.15
CA ALA A 108 5.65 8.84 7.06
C ALA A 108 4.85 9.01 5.78
N HIS A 109 5.54 8.90 4.65
CA HIS A 109 4.87 8.79 3.35
C HIS A 109 5.67 7.86 2.46
N GLY A 110 4.98 7.32 1.45
CA GLY A 110 5.60 6.40 0.52
C GLY A 110 4.92 6.41 -0.83
N ARG A 111 5.63 5.85 -1.80
CA ARG A 111 5.10 5.56 -3.14
C ARG A 111 5.55 4.18 -3.55
N ALA A 112 4.65 3.45 -4.20
CA ALA A 112 4.95 2.16 -4.76
C ALA A 112 4.66 2.18 -6.26
N PHE A 113 5.53 1.51 -7.02
CA PHE A 113 5.40 1.34 -8.46
C PHE A 113 5.25 -0.15 -8.74
N TRP A 114 4.10 -0.50 -9.30
CA TRP A 114 3.70 -1.88 -9.54
C TRP A 114 3.67 -2.15 -11.04
N LEU A 115 4.11 -3.35 -11.43
CA LEU A 115 3.90 -3.85 -12.78
C LEU A 115 2.68 -4.75 -12.78
N LEU A 116 1.81 -4.56 -13.74
CA LEU A 116 0.67 -5.44 -13.98
C LEU A 116 1.08 -6.48 -15.01
N CYS A 117 1.05 -7.75 -14.64
CA CYS A 117 1.57 -8.85 -15.45
C CYS A 117 0.54 -9.95 -15.63
N ASP A 118 0.68 -10.71 -16.70
CA ASP A 118 -0.03 -11.98 -16.87
C ASP A 118 0.72 -13.07 -16.11
N PRO A 119 0.08 -13.81 -15.18
CA PRO A 119 0.77 -14.79 -14.36
C PRO A 119 1.24 -16.02 -15.15
N MET A 120 0.64 -16.31 -16.31
CA MET A 120 0.99 -17.47 -17.12
C MET A 120 2.07 -17.15 -18.16
N THR A 121 1.90 -16.06 -18.89
CA THR A 121 2.84 -15.66 -19.95
C THR A 121 3.97 -14.78 -19.46
N ARG A 122 3.79 -14.18 -18.27
CA ARG A 122 4.71 -13.20 -17.65
C ARG A 122 4.86 -11.92 -18.48
N ARG A 123 3.94 -11.66 -19.38
CA ARG A 123 3.93 -10.41 -20.15
C ARG A 123 3.41 -9.28 -19.28
N ILE A 124 3.99 -8.09 -19.47
CA ILE A 124 3.56 -6.88 -18.80
C ILE A 124 2.35 -6.33 -19.55
N HIS A 125 1.27 -6.06 -18.81
CA HIS A 125 0.11 -5.35 -19.34
C HIS A 125 0.36 -3.84 -19.23
N LYS A 126 -0.12 -3.07 -20.19
CA LYS A 126 -0.12 -1.62 -20.06
C LYS A 126 -1.15 -1.21 -19.01
N PRO A 127 -0.86 -0.22 -18.16
CA PRO A 127 -1.81 0.20 -17.12
C PRO A 127 -3.18 0.59 -17.65
N ASP A 128 -3.26 1.26 -18.81
CA ASP A 128 -4.52 1.68 -19.42
C ASP A 128 -5.35 0.53 -19.97
N SER A 129 -4.78 -0.67 -20.11
CA SER A 129 -5.51 -1.87 -20.51
C SER A 129 -6.20 -2.56 -19.35
N PHE A 130 -5.94 -2.14 -18.13
CA PHE A 130 -6.55 -2.73 -16.93
C PHE A 130 -8.03 -2.32 -16.85
N PRO A 131 -8.97 -3.29 -16.87
CA PRO A 131 -10.40 -2.96 -16.97
C PRO A 131 -11.02 -2.36 -15.71
N TYR A 132 -10.31 -2.35 -14.61
CA TYR A 132 -10.81 -1.95 -13.30
C TYR A 132 -10.17 -0.66 -12.76
N ALA A 133 -9.47 0.07 -13.56
CA ALA A 133 -8.80 1.31 -13.14
C ALA A 133 -9.78 2.44 -12.79
#